data_93efc8b8005e28e44eaf854a9abed93f
#
_entry.id   93efc8b8005e28e44eaf854a9abed93f
#
_cell.length_a   1.000
_cell.length_b   1.000
_cell.length_c   1.000
_cell.angle_alpha   90.00
_cell.angle_beta   90.00
_cell.angle_gamma   90.00
#
_symmetry.space_group_name_H-M   'P 1'
#
loop_
_entity.id
_entity.type
_entity.pdbx_description
1 polymer ?
#
loop_
_entity_poly.entity_id
_entity_poly.type
_entity_poly.pdbx_seq_one_letter_code
_entity_poly.pdbx_strand_id
1 'polypeptide(L)'
;AYQRQLLELRGLSLSAREHHAMTVSDFLVRGLCAAQDLSALTIPDIERYVALRSRELSRHSLQHVVGHLRSFLRFCRDQGVIERPLDAIETPRTHRGELPPQALEWSAVQALIRSIDVHSRAGYRDHCILHLMVHYGLRPSEVVALRTDSIDWDAAVLHVVQCKTRSDLFLPLAPQTLRILRRYLDRERLAHGTDHPELFLRARCPSGPIERWAIGDLFKKRVREAGIELPGHNVYRLRHTF
;
A
#
# COMPACT_ATOMS: atom_id res chain seq x y z
N ALA A 1 -25.11 -6.58 0.17
CA ALA A 1 -25.58 -5.76 -0.99
C ALA A 1 -24.53 -4.71 -1.38
N TYR A 2 -24.13 -3.76 -0.49
CA TYR A 2 -23.23 -2.65 -0.82
C TYR A 2 -21.86 -3.12 -1.37
N GLN A 3 -21.20 -4.10 -0.74
CA GLN A 3 -19.92 -4.67 -1.20
C GLN A 3 -20.01 -5.27 -2.61
N ARG A 4 -21.15 -5.87 -2.95
CA ARG A 4 -21.42 -6.41 -4.28
C ARG A 4 -21.51 -5.28 -5.31
N GLN A 5 -22.26 -4.21 -5.00
CA GLN A 5 -22.35 -3.03 -5.87
C GLN A 5 -20.98 -2.39 -6.14
N LEU A 6 -20.13 -2.26 -5.11
CA LEU A 6 -18.77 -1.74 -5.26
C LEU A 6 -17.91 -2.59 -6.20
N LEU A 7 -18.12 -3.91 -6.21
CA LEU A 7 -17.43 -4.82 -7.11
C LEU A 7 -18.00 -4.76 -8.53
N GLU A 8 -19.31 -5.00 -8.67
CA GLU A 8 -19.96 -5.23 -9.95
C GLU A 8 -20.14 -3.95 -10.78
N LEU A 9 -20.57 -2.85 -10.16
CA LEU A 9 -20.81 -1.59 -10.87
C LEU A 9 -19.60 -0.65 -10.90
N ARG A 10 -18.73 -0.70 -9.89
CA ARG A 10 -17.58 0.21 -9.80
C ARG A 10 -16.23 -0.46 -10.00
N GLY A 11 -16.19 -1.79 -10.10
CA GLY A 11 -14.96 -2.55 -10.34
C GLY A 11 -13.86 -2.32 -9.29
N LEU A 12 -14.23 -1.97 -8.03
CA LEU A 12 -13.26 -1.66 -6.99
C LEU A 12 -12.48 -2.90 -6.57
N SER A 13 -11.17 -2.73 -6.35
CA SER A 13 -10.31 -3.77 -5.80
C SER A 13 -10.77 -4.23 -4.42
N LEU A 14 -10.38 -5.44 -4.01
CA LEU A 14 -10.69 -5.98 -2.67
C LEU A 14 -10.29 -4.99 -1.57
N SER A 15 -9.05 -4.50 -1.59
CA SER A 15 -8.55 -3.55 -0.59
C SER A 15 -9.38 -2.25 -0.54
N ALA A 16 -9.79 -1.71 -1.69
CA ALA A 16 -10.66 -0.52 -1.70
C ALA A 16 -12.02 -0.82 -1.07
N ARG A 17 -12.61 -1.98 -1.37
CA ARG A 17 -13.88 -2.42 -0.77
C ARG A 17 -13.78 -2.64 0.74
N GLU A 18 -12.66 -3.18 1.21
CA GLU A 18 -12.38 -3.32 2.65
C GLU A 18 -12.34 -1.96 3.35
N HIS A 19 -11.66 -0.96 2.77
CA HIS A 19 -11.65 0.39 3.33
C HIS A 19 -13.06 1.02 3.36
N HIS A 20 -13.88 0.80 2.34
CA HIS A 20 -15.28 1.20 2.38
C HIS A 20 -16.04 0.50 3.51
N ALA A 21 -15.86 -0.83 3.66
CA ALA A 21 -16.51 -1.60 4.72
C ALA A 21 -16.10 -1.11 6.10
N MET A 22 -14.81 -0.90 6.35
CA MET A 22 -14.30 -0.37 7.62
C MET A 22 -14.90 0.99 7.95
N THR A 23 -14.94 1.91 6.98
CA THR A 23 -15.55 3.22 7.19
C THR A 23 -17.04 3.11 7.51
N VAL A 24 -17.78 2.32 6.75
CA VAL A 24 -19.21 2.13 6.97
C VAL A 24 -19.48 1.47 8.32
N SER A 25 -18.75 0.43 8.68
CA SER A 25 -18.87 -0.23 9.97
C SER A 25 -18.59 0.73 11.13
N ASP A 26 -17.52 1.53 11.04
CA ASP A 26 -17.21 2.55 12.05
C ASP A 26 -18.30 3.62 12.16
N PHE A 27 -18.86 4.06 11.02
CA PHE A 27 -19.99 4.99 11.00
C PHE A 27 -21.26 4.40 11.65
N LEU A 28 -21.60 3.16 11.34
CA LEU A 28 -22.78 2.50 11.93
C LEU A 28 -22.64 2.31 13.44
N VAL A 29 -21.44 2.10 13.95
CA VAL A 29 -21.16 1.91 15.38
C VAL A 29 -21.07 3.24 16.12
N ARG A 30 -20.42 4.24 15.55
CA ARG A 30 -20.07 5.51 16.24
C ARG A 30 -20.90 6.71 15.82
N GLY A 31 -21.48 6.66 14.63
CA GLY A 31 -22.26 7.78 14.04
C GLY A 31 -23.76 7.66 14.28
N LEU A 32 -24.28 6.43 14.43
CA LEU A 32 -25.68 6.21 14.80
C LEU A 32 -25.82 6.14 16.31
N CYS A 33 -26.86 6.82 16.85
CA CYS A 33 -27.28 6.57 18.23
C CYS A 33 -27.88 5.16 18.33
N ALA A 34 -27.70 4.48 19.47
CA ALA A 34 -28.03 3.07 19.68
C ALA A 34 -29.50 2.66 19.37
N ALA A 35 -30.40 3.61 19.16
CA ALA A 35 -31.81 3.39 18.83
C ALA A 35 -32.21 3.96 17.46
N GLN A 36 -31.25 4.42 16.64
CA GLN A 36 -31.54 5.14 15.40
C GLN A 36 -31.46 4.19 14.21
N ASP A 37 -32.56 4.07 13.47
CA ASP A 37 -32.56 3.40 12.17
C ASP A 37 -31.92 4.33 11.10
N LEU A 38 -31.35 3.74 10.05
CA LEU A 38 -30.79 4.46 8.91
C LEU A 38 -31.80 5.39 8.22
N SER A 39 -33.09 5.03 8.23
CA SER A 39 -34.18 5.84 7.68
C SER A 39 -34.38 7.18 8.41
N ALA A 40 -34.06 7.21 9.72
CA ALA A 40 -34.14 8.40 10.56
C ALA A 40 -32.87 9.28 10.53
N LEU A 41 -31.84 8.88 9.80
CA LEU A 41 -30.56 9.59 9.72
C LEU A 41 -30.74 11.01 9.20
N THR A 42 -30.03 11.96 9.81
CA THR A 42 -30.06 13.37 9.46
C THR A 42 -28.66 13.89 9.09
N ILE A 43 -28.60 15.06 8.42
CA ILE A 43 -27.32 15.71 8.11
C ILE A 43 -26.50 16.01 9.38
N PRO A 44 -27.10 16.55 10.49
CA PRO A 44 -26.36 16.76 11.74
C PRO A 44 -25.71 15.50 12.32
N ASP A 45 -26.32 14.32 12.15
CA ASP A 45 -25.74 13.07 12.64
C ASP A 45 -24.46 12.71 11.87
N ILE A 46 -24.49 12.91 10.55
CA ILE A 46 -23.35 12.68 9.68
C ILE A 46 -22.23 13.69 9.98
N GLU A 47 -22.58 14.97 10.12
CA GLU A 47 -21.63 16.03 10.47
C GLU A 47 -20.96 15.79 11.81
N ARG A 48 -21.74 15.34 12.82
CA ARG A 48 -21.21 14.96 14.14
C ARG A 48 -20.18 13.83 14.01
N TYR A 49 -20.45 12.81 13.21
CA TYR A 49 -19.49 11.73 12.96
C TYR A 49 -18.25 12.25 12.24
N VAL A 50 -18.38 13.06 11.19
CA VAL A 50 -17.27 13.66 10.47
C VAL A 50 -16.41 14.52 11.39
N ALA A 51 -17.04 15.33 12.26
CA ALA A 51 -16.36 16.14 13.26
C ALA A 51 -15.62 15.29 14.31
N LEU A 52 -16.19 14.16 14.72
CA LEU A 52 -15.49 13.19 15.57
C LEU A 52 -14.24 12.66 14.89
N ARG A 53 -14.36 12.22 13.63
CA ARG A 53 -13.24 11.66 12.86
C ARG A 53 -12.17 12.70 12.51
N SER A 54 -12.55 13.97 12.36
CA SER A 54 -11.59 15.05 12.06
C SER A 54 -10.58 15.30 13.19
N ARG A 55 -10.90 14.93 14.42
CA ARG A 55 -9.98 15.02 15.58
C ARG A 55 -8.94 13.89 15.58
N GLU A 56 -9.24 12.78 14.91
CA GLU A 56 -8.42 11.56 14.93
C GLU A 56 -7.59 11.39 13.62
N LEU A 57 -8.05 11.98 12.53
CA LEU A 57 -7.51 11.73 11.20
C LEU A 57 -6.87 12.98 10.58
N SER A 58 -5.88 12.75 9.72
CA SER A 58 -5.38 13.79 8.83
C SER A 58 -6.49 14.23 7.85
N ARG A 59 -6.38 15.46 7.32
CA ARG A 59 -7.32 15.99 6.32
C ARG A 59 -7.48 15.05 5.12
N HIS A 60 -6.37 14.49 4.63
CA HIS A 60 -6.38 13.54 3.51
C HIS A 60 -7.12 12.24 3.85
N SER A 61 -6.90 11.68 5.03
CA SER A 61 -7.62 10.48 5.49
C SER A 61 -9.11 10.77 5.67
N LEU A 62 -9.45 11.94 6.20
CA LEU A 62 -10.84 12.36 6.36
C LEU A 62 -11.58 12.51 5.03
N GLN A 63 -10.91 12.99 3.96
CA GLN A 63 -11.49 13.02 2.61
C GLN A 63 -11.88 11.62 2.12
N HIS A 64 -11.05 10.60 2.39
CA HIS A 64 -11.39 9.21 2.05
C HIS A 64 -12.61 8.73 2.83
N VAL A 65 -12.67 8.99 4.13
CA VAL A 65 -13.82 8.64 4.98
C VAL A 65 -15.10 9.27 4.43
N VAL A 66 -15.09 10.57 4.15
CA VAL A 66 -16.27 11.27 3.57
C VAL A 66 -16.62 10.72 2.19
N GLY A 67 -15.63 10.41 1.34
CA GLY A 67 -15.87 9.79 0.04
C GLY A 67 -16.56 8.41 0.14
N HIS A 68 -16.15 7.60 1.11
CA HIS A 68 -16.77 6.30 1.40
C HIS A 68 -18.20 6.46 1.91
N LEU A 69 -18.43 7.41 2.84
CA LEU A 69 -19.76 7.70 3.36
C LEU A 69 -20.71 8.19 2.27
N ARG A 70 -20.29 9.14 1.43
CA ARG A 70 -21.10 9.60 0.30
C ARG A 70 -21.52 8.44 -0.60
N SER A 71 -20.59 7.54 -0.89
CA SER A 71 -20.86 6.34 -1.70
C SER A 71 -21.88 5.42 -1.04
N PHE A 72 -21.78 5.22 0.28
CA PHE A 72 -22.70 4.38 1.05
C PHE A 72 -24.09 5.02 1.16
N LEU A 73 -24.17 6.31 1.45
CA LEU A 73 -25.44 7.04 1.58
C LEU A 73 -26.22 7.09 0.24
N ARG A 74 -25.51 7.26 -0.89
CA ARG A 74 -26.14 7.10 -2.21
C ARG A 74 -26.69 5.71 -2.42
N PHE A 75 -25.91 4.68 -2.08
CA PHE A 75 -26.39 3.32 -2.15
C PHE A 75 -27.66 3.11 -1.30
N CYS A 76 -27.69 3.58 -0.05
CA CYS A 76 -28.88 3.49 0.81
C CYS A 76 -30.09 4.21 0.21
N ARG A 77 -29.89 5.38 -0.41
CA ARG A 77 -30.95 6.09 -1.11
C ARG A 77 -31.45 5.34 -2.33
N ASP A 78 -30.54 4.82 -3.14
CA ASP A 78 -30.90 4.06 -4.35
C ASP A 78 -31.62 2.74 -4.03
N GLN A 79 -31.45 2.22 -2.81
CA GLN A 79 -32.17 1.06 -2.27
C GLN A 79 -33.47 1.44 -1.53
N GLY A 80 -33.83 2.72 -1.46
CA GLY A 80 -35.02 3.19 -0.74
C GLY A 80 -34.93 3.12 0.79
N VAL A 81 -33.72 2.89 1.36
CA VAL A 81 -33.52 2.87 2.81
C VAL A 81 -33.50 4.30 3.39
N ILE A 82 -33.05 5.26 2.60
CA ILE A 82 -33.00 6.68 2.96
C ILE A 82 -33.70 7.46 1.86
N GLU A 83 -34.69 8.27 2.21
CA GLU A 83 -35.44 9.09 1.25
C GLU A 83 -34.70 10.41 0.91
N ARG A 84 -33.93 10.93 1.85
CA ARG A 84 -33.29 12.25 1.76
C ARG A 84 -31.91 12.16 1.09
N PRO A 85 -31.48 13.17 0.31
CA PRO A 85 -30.12 13.23 -0.23
C PRO A 85 -29.12 13.63 0.85
N LEU A 86 -28.62 12.67 1.62
CA LEU A 86 -27.66 12.89 2.71
C LEU A 86 -26.19 12.85 2.26
N ASP A 87 -25.92 12.73 0.99
CA ASP A 87 -24.56 12.64 0.42
C ASP A 87 -23.91 14.01 0.12
N ALA A 88 -24.60 15.12 0.36
CA ALA A 88 -24.07 16.48 0.25
C ALA A 88 -23.27 16.88 1.50
N ILE A 89 -22.23 16.10 1.83
CA ILE A 89 -21.37 16.34 3.00
C ILE A 89 -20.19 17.22 2.55
N GLU A 90 -19.88 18.28 3.27
CA GLU A 90 -18.68 19.05 3.01
C GLU A 90 -17.41 18.26 3.41
N THR A 91 -16.34 18.43 2.62
CA THR A 91 -15.03 17.84 2.91
C THR A 91 -13.98 18.93 3.03
N PRO A 92 -13.03 18.78 3.95
CA PRO A 92 -11.86 19.65 3.96
C PRO A 92 -11.17 19.63 2.60
N ARG A 93 -10.95 20.77 2.00
CA ARG A 93 -10.16 20.87 0.77
C ARG A 93 -8.69 20.56 1.12
N THR A 94 -8.11 19.63 0.39
CA THR A 94 -6.66 19.41 0.39
C THR A 94 -6.15 19.79 -0.99
N HIS A 95 -5.18 20.66 -1.06
CA HIS A 95 -4.56 21.02 -2.34
C HIS A 95 -3.51 19.98 -2.71
N ARG A 96 -3.54 19.51 -3.97
CA ARG A 96 -2.43 18.72 -4.54
C ARG A 96 -1.20 19.62 -4.51
N GLY A 97 -0.17 19.22 -3.75
CA GLY A 97 1.09 19.98 -3.66
C GLY A 97 1.30 20.74 -2.34
N GLU A 98 0.40 20.64 -1.37
CA GLU A 98 0.67 21.17 0.00
C GLU A 98 1.94 20.58 0.62
N LEU A 99 2.31 19.38 0.22
CA LEU A 99 3.58 18.76 0.58
C LEU A 99 4.26 18.26 -0.70
N PRO A 100 5.42 18.79 -1.06
CA PRO A 100 6.21 18.26 -2.17
C PRO A 100 6.57 16.79 -1.93
N PRO A 101 6.79 15.99 -2.98
CA PRO A 101 7.27 14.63 -2.83
C PRO A 101 8.53 14.64 -1.96
N GLN A 102 8.47 13.95 -0.84
CA GLN A 102 9.62 13.88 0.08
C GLN A 102 10.57 12.78 -0.41
N ALA A 103 11.35 13.08 -1.45
CA ALA A 103 12.47 12.24 -1.85
C ALA A 103 13.53 12.16 -0.74
N LEU A 104 14.32 11.10 -0.77
CA LEU A 104 15.51 11.01 0.07
C LEU A 104 16.70 11.59 -0.69
N GLU A 105 17.59 12.24 0.04
CA GLU A 105 18.88 12.60 -0.52
C GLU A 105 19.63 11.35 -0.97
N TRP A 106 20.24 11.39 -2.15
CA TRP A 106 20.90 10.22 -2.75
C TRP A 106 22.01 9.66 -1.85
N SER A 107 22.71 10.52 -1.15
CA SER A 107 23.73 10.14 -0.14
C SER A 107 23.13 9.30 0.99
N ALA A 108 21.94 9.64 1.48
CA ALA A 108 21.24 8.88 2.50
C ALA A 108 20.78 7.52 1.97
N VAL A 109 20.30 7.45 0.71
CA VAL A 109 19.94 6.18 0.06
C VAL A 109 21.17 5.28 -0.08
N GLN A 110 22.31 5.82 -0.51
CA GLN A 110 23.56 5.07 -0.60
C GLN A 110 24.04 4.57 0.78
N ALA A 111 23.94 5.41 1.81
CA ALA A 111 24.29 5.02 3.18
C ALA A 111 23.37 3.88 3.66
N LEU A 112 22.06 3.97 3.41
CA LEU A 112 21.09 2.93 3.72
C LEU A 112 21.47 1.59 3.06
N ILE A 113 21.72 1.60 1.75
CA ILE A 113 22.06 0.36 1.02
C ILE A 113 23.37 -0.25 1.49
N ARG A 114 24.40 0.58 1.76
CA ARG A 114 25.71 0.14 2.26
C ARG A 114 25.67 -0.41 3.68
N SER A 115 24.76 0.05 4.53
CA SER A 115 24.63 -0.41 5.93
C SER A 115 24.04 -1.82 6.05
N ILE A 116 23.47 -2.39 4.97
CA ILE A 116 22.83 -3.69 5.01
C ILE A 116 23.90 -4.79 5.06
N ASP A 117 23.85 -5.62 6.08
CA ASP A 117 24.68 -6.84 6.15
C ASP A 117 24.25 -7.85 5.09
N VAL A 118 24.95 -7.84 3.96
CA VAL A 118 24.70 -8.74 2.82
C VAL A 118 25.23 -10.17 3.04
N HIS A 119 25.81 -10.47 4.19
CA HIS A 119 26.25 -11.83 4.55
C HIS A 119 25.14 -12.60 5.26
N SER A 120 24.19 -11.92 5.88
CA SER A 120 23.00 -12.53 6.44
C SER A 120 21.92 -12.73 5.36
N ARG A 121 21.21 -13.87 5.42
CA ARG A 121 20.13 -14.21 4.47
C ARG A 121 19.05 -13.15 4.42
N ALA A 122 18.59 -12.68 5.57
CA ALA A 122 17.59 -11.61 5.66
C ALA A 122 18.13 -10.31 5.09
N GLY A 123 19.38 -9.96 5.37
CA GLY A 123 20.03 -8.75 4.86
C GLY A 123 20.19 -8.81 3.34
N TYR A 124 20.62 -9.92 2.77
CA TYR A 124 20.75 -10.02 1.31
C TYR A 124 19.40 -9.87 0.60
N ARG A 125 18.34 -10.52 1.09
CA ARG A 125 16.98 -10.32 0.60
C ARG A 125 16.56 -8.85 0.68
N ASP A 126 16.77 -8.23 1.83
CA ASP A 126 16.41 -6.83 2.08
C ASP A 126 17.18 -5.90 1.13
N HIS A 127 18.46 -6.20 0.88
CA HIS A 127 19.26 -5.50 -0.11
C HIS A 127 18.67 -5.60 -1.52
N CYS A 128 18.27 -6.81 -1.97
CA CYS A 128 17.63 -7.00 -3.27
C CYS A 128 16.32 -6.20 -3.39
N ILE A 129 15.48 -6.25 -2.37
CA ILE A 129 14.19 -5.54 -2.33
C ILE A 129 14.43 -4.02 -2.46
N LEU A 130 15.29 -3.46 -1.59
CA LEU A 130 15.56 -2.02 -1.60
C LEU A 130 16.29 -1.59 -2.88
N HIS A 131 17.18 -2.42 -3.43
CA HIS A 131 17.83 -2.19 -4.71
C HIS A 131 16.81 -2.02 -5.84
N LEU A 132 15.84 -2.94 -5.95
CA LEU A 132 14.77 -2.83 -6.96
C LEU A 132 13.89 -1.58 -6.75
N MET A 133 13.58 -1.23 -5.51
CA MET A 133 12.79 -0.04 -5.22
C MET A 133 13.53 1.26 -5.55
N VAL A 134 14.84 1.31 -5.30
CA VAL A 134 15.68 2.49 -5.53
C VAL A 134 15.99 2.68 -7.02
N HIS A 135 16.39 1.60 -7.72
CA HIS A 135 16.88 1.71 -9.09
C HIS A 135 15.81 1.53 -10.17
N TYR A 136 14.66 0.96 -9.82
CA TYR A 136 13.55 0.71 -10.77
C TYR A 136 12.25 1.35 -10.32
N GLY A 137 12.25 2.05 -9.20
CA GLY A 137 11.08 2.78 -8.69
C GLY A 137 9.89 1.88 -8.37
N LEU A 138 10.09 0.60 -8.04
CA LEU A 138 9.01 -0.33 -7.77
C LEU A 138 8.25 0.02 -6.48
N ARG A 139 6.93 -0.15 -6.51
CA ARG A 139 6.11 -0.04 -5.30
C ARG A 139 6.24 -1.30 -4.44
N PRO A 140 6.06 -1.21 -3.11
CA PRO A 140 6.04 -2.38 -2.24
C PRO A 140 5.09 -3.49 -2.73
N SER A 141 3.92 -3.13 -3.25
CA SER A 141 2.95 -4.09 -3.79
C SER A 141 3.44 -4.76 -5.09
N GLU A 142 4.23 -4.08 -5.89
CA GLU A 142 4.84 -4.63 -7.11
C GLU A 142 5.97 -5.58 -6.73
N VAL A 143 6.79 -5.22 -5.76
CA VAL A 143 7.91 -6.07 -5.28
C VAL A 143 7.41 -7.39 -4.70
N VAL A 144 6.35 -7.38 -3.87
CA VAL A 144 5.82 -8.63 -3.29
C VAL A 144 5.09 -9.50 -4.31
N ALA A 145 4.62 -8.92 -5.40
CA ALA A 145 3.96 -9.64 -6.49
C ALA A 145 4.95 -10.25 -7.51
N LEU A 146 6.25 -9.91 -7.42
CA LEU A 146 7.26 -10.50 -8.30
C LEU A 146 7.36 -12.00 -8.06
N ARG A 147 7.47 -12.74 -9.14
CA ARG A 147 7.63 -14.18 -9.18
C ARG A 147 9.01 -14.54 -9.74
N THR A 148 9.42 -15.77 -9.59
CA THR A 148 10.69 -16.25 -10.18
C THR A 148 10.67 -16.22 -11.70
N ASP A 149 9.51 -16.43 -12.31
CA ASP A 149 9.26 -16.35 -13.74
C ASP A 149 9.04 -14.90 -14.26
N SER A 150 9.02 -13.90 -13.37
CA SER A 150 8.98 -12.48 -13.76
C SER A 150 10.30 -11.97 -14.36
N ILE A 151 11.38 -12.76 -14.29
CA ILE A 151 12.69 -12.37 -14.80
C ILE A 151 12.99 -13.17 -16.06
N ASP A 152 13.03 -12.48 -17.20
CA ASP A 152 13.62 -13.00 -18.43
C ASP A 152 15.13 -12.80 -18.35
N TRP A 153 15.85 -13.88 -18.11
CA TRP A 153 17.31 -13.86 -17.92
C TRP A 153 18.07 -13.65 -19.23
N ASP A 154 17.53 -14.11 -20.36
CA ASP A 154 18.17 -14.03 -21.67
C ASP A 154 17.99 -12.64 -22.27
N ALA A 155 16.77 -12.09 -22.16
CA ALA A 155 16.47 -10.73 -22.58
C ALA A 155 16.91 -9.67 -21.55
N ALA A 156 17.32 -10.07 -20.35
CA ALA A 156 17.62 -9.17 -19.23
C ALA A 156 16.47 -8.21 -18.92
N VAL A 157 15.23 -8.71 -18.81
CA VAL A 157 14.02 -7.93 -18.59
C VAL A 157 13.28 -8.41 -17.35
N LEU A 158 12.78 -7.48 -16.54
CA LEU A 158 11.87 -7.73 -15.44
C LEU A 158 10.44 -7.36 -15.86
N HIS A 159 9.54 -8.34 -15.84
CA HIS A 159 8.11 -8.15 -16.03
C HIS A 159 7.45 -7.82 -14.69
N VAL A 160 6.78 -6.67 -14.61
CA VAL A 160 6.10 -6.17 -13.41
C VAL A 160 4.63 -5.94 -13.71
N VAL A 161 3.75 -6.70 -13.03
CA VAL A 161 2.31 -6.50 -13.11
C VAL A 161 1.90 -5.38 -12.15
N GLN A 162 1.41 -4.27 -12.70
CA GLN A 162 0.97 -3.12 -11.92
C GLN A 162 -0.49 -3.27 -11.49
N CYS A 163 -0.73 -3.83 -10.32
CA CYS A 163 -2.09 -4.07 -9.79
C CYS A 163 -2.97 -2.81 -9.71
N LYS A 164 -2.37 -1.62 -9.53
CA LYS A 164 -3.11 -0.35 -9.41
C LYS A 164 -3.61 0.19 -10.75
N THR A 165 -2.82 0.05 -11.81
CA THR A 165 -3.12 0.57 -13.15
C THR A 165 -3.62 -0.52 -14.11
N ARG A 166 -3.55 -1.79 -13.68
CA ARG A 166 -3.85 -2.98 -14.50
C ARG A 166 -3.05 -2.99 -15.80
N SER A 167 -1.80 -2.60 -15.72
CA SER A 167 -0.86 -2.55 -16.85
C SER A 167 0.37 -3.37 -16.56
N ASP A 168 0.96 -3.91 -17.59
CA ASP A 168 2.26 -4.58 -17.53
C ASP A 168 3.38 -3.59 -17.80
N LEU A 169 4.48 -3.74 -17.08
CA LEU A 169 5.68 -2.95 -17.24
C LEU A 169 6.86 -3.89 -17.46
N PHE A 170 7.63 -3.65 -18.52
CA PHE A 170 8.84 -4.38 -18.85
C PHE A 170 10.04 -3.48 -18.61
N LEU A 171 10.90 -3.85 -17.67
CA LEU A 171 12.05 -3.05 -17.23
C LEU A 171 13.35 -3.74 -17.63
N PRO A 172 14.20 -3.10 -18.43
CA PRO A 172 15.52 -3.64 -18.72
C PRO A 172 16.37 -3.69 -17.45
N LEU A 173 16.96 -4.84 -17.17
CA LEU A 173 17.78 -5.07 -15.98
C LEU A 173 19.26 -4.80 -16.29
N ALA A 174 19.87 -3.96 -15.46
CA ALA A 174 21.31 -3.76 -15.51
C ALA A 174 22.07 -5.04 -15.12
N PRO A 175 23.28 -5.29 -15.68
CA PRO A 175 24.07 -6.46 -15.36
C PRO A 175 24.34 -6.67 -13.86
N GLN A 176 24.49 -5.57 -13.12
CA GLN A 176 24.64 -5.61 -11.66
C GLN A 176 23.38 -6.14 -10.97
N THR A 177 22.20 -5.71 -11.41
CA THR A 177 20.92 -6.15 -10.85
C THR A 177 20.69 -7.64 -11.12
N LEU A 178 21.00 -8.11 -12.33
CA LEU A 178 20.96 -9.54 -12.66
C LEU A 178 21.84 -10.37 -11.72
N ARG A 179 23.10 -9.93 -11.46
CA ARG A 179 24.00 -10.60 -10.52
C ARG A 179 23.43 -10.65 -9.09
N ILE A 180 22.84 -9.55 -8.64
CA ILE A 180 22.21 -9.47 -7.30
C ILE A 180 21.05 -10.46 -7.21
N LEU A 181 20.14 -10.46 -8.19
CA LEU A 181 18.97 -11.34 -8.21
C LEU A 181 19.36 -12.82 -8.36
N ARG A 182 20.34 -13.16 -9.21
CA ARG A 182 20.84 -14.50 -9.37
C ARG A 182 21.42 -15.05 -8.07
N ARG A 183 22.29 -14.27 -7.40
CA ARG A 183 22.84 -14.65 -6.11
C ARG A 183 21.75 -14.87 -5.06
N TYR A 184 20.71 -14.02 -5.04
CA TYR A 184 19.59 -14.20 -4.12
C TYR A 184 18.86 -15.52 -4.37
N LEU A 185 18.56 -15.83 -5.62
CA LEU A 185 17.90 -17.08 -6.00
C LEU A 185 18.75 -18.30 -5.64
N ASP A 186 20.01 -18.30 -6.03
CA ASP A 186 20.88 -19.48 -5.93
C ASP A 186 21.30 -19.80 -4.49
N ARG A 187 21.46 -18.80 -3.63
CA ARG A 187 22.02 -18.99 -2.30
C ARG A 187 21.01 -18.79 -1.17
N GLU A 188 20.23 -17.75 -1.27
CA GLU A 188 19.41 -17.33 -0.12
C GLU A 188 18.00 -17.91 -0.19
N ARG A 189 17.42 -17.95 -1.40
CA ARG A 189 16.05 -18.42 -1.60
C ARG A 189 15.94 -19.95 -1.63
N LEU A 190 16.86 -20.64 -2.28
CA LEU A 190 16.86 -22.12 -2.37
C LEU A 190 16.86 -22.81 -1.00
N ALA A 191 17.47 -22.18 0.00
CA ALA A 191 17.51 -22.73 1.34
C ALA A 191 16.14 -22.76 2.06
N HIS A 192 15.07 -22.23 1.47
CA HIS A 192 13.73 -22.19 2.08
C HIS A 192 12.75 -23.24 1.55
N GLY A 193 13.17 -24.16 0.67
CA GLY A 193 12.22 -25.01 -0.05
C GLY A 193 11.44 -24.19 -1.10
N THR A 194 11.05 -24.81 -2.20
CA THR A 194 10.79 -24.06 -3.43
C THR A 194 9.37 -24.11 -3.95
N ASP A 195 8.40 -24.47 -3.13
CA ASP A 195 7.00 -24.61 -3.57
C ASP A 195 6.30 -23.26 -3.78
N HIS A 196 6.96 -22.15 -3.41
CA HIS A 196 6.42 -20.81 -3.59
C HIS A 196 6.93 -20.18 -4.90
N PRO A 197 6.02 -19.73 -5.78
CA PRO A 197 6.43 -19.06 -7.03
C PRO A 197 6.92 -17.61 -6.82
N GLU A 198 6.62 -17.02 -5.68
CA GLU A 198 7.00 -15.63 -5.39
C GLU A 198 8.52 -15.49 -5.29
N LEU A 199 9.04 -14.37 -5.82
CA LEU A 199 10.47 -14.08 -5.83
C LEU A 199 11.02 -13.93 -4.41
N PHE A 200 10.36 -13.12 -3.58
CA PHE A 200 10.82 -12.79 -2.23
C PHE A 200 10.03 -13.52 -1.15
N LEU A 201 10.75 -14.30 -0.34
CA LEU A 201 10.20 -15.08 0.75
C LEU A 201 10.57 -14.50 2.11
N ARG A 202 9.78 -14.85 3.14
CA ARG A 202 10.11 -14.53 4.53
C ARG A 202 11.41 -15.22 4.94
N ALA A 203 12.28 -14.53 5.68
CA ALA A 203 13.54 -15.09 6.14
C ALA A 203 13.40 -15.97 7.40
N ARG A 204 12.20 -16.02 8.00
CA ARG A 204 11.90 -16.81 9.21
C ARG A 204 10.74 -17.76 8.92
N CYS A 205 10.74 -18.88 9.63
CA CYS A 205 9.62 -19.84 9.63
C CYS A 205 8.36 -19.23 10.26
N PRO A 206 7.17 -19.60 9.77
CA PRO A 206 6.96 -20.44 8.59
C PRO A 206 7.40 -19.74 7.31
N SER A 207 8.00 -20.52 6.38
CA SER A 207 8.37 -20.01 5.04
C SER A 207 7.12 -19.58 4.29
N GLY A 208 7.27 -18.68 3.34
CA GLY A 208 6.16 -18.17 2.53
C GLY A 208 6.50 -16.83 1.94
N PRO A 209 5.64 -16.28 1.07
CA PRO A 209 5.86 -14.98 0.45
C PRO A 209 5.96 -13.86 1.48
N ILE A 210 6.75 -12.83 1.15
CA ILE A 210 6.83 -11.64 1.98
C ILE A 210 5.56 -10.81 1.82
N GLU A 211 5.04 -10.30 2.91
CA GLU A 211 3.85 -9.45 2.93
C GLU A 211 4.19 -7.97 2.62
N ARG A 212 3.25 -7.26 2.00
CA ARG A 212 3.46 -5.85 1.64
C ARG A 212 3.81 -4.95 2.84
N TRP A 213 3.18 -5.17 4.00
CA TRP A 213 3.48 -4.41 5.22
C TRP A 213 4.90 -4.67 5.73
N ALA A 214 5.41 -5.89 5.54
CA ALA A 214 6.76 -6.26 5.96
C ALA A 214 7.86 -5.47 5.23
N ILE A 215 7.61 -4.99 3.99
CA ILE A 215 8.56 -4.10 3.29
C ILE A 215 8.66 -2.75 4.00
N GLY A 216 7.56 -2.22 4.52
CA GLY A 216 7.58 -1.00 5.33
C GLY A 216 8.39 -1.17 6.61
N ASP A 217 8.23 -2.29 7.30
CA ASP A 217 8.96 -2.59 8.54
C ASP A 217 10.44 -2.91 8.28
N LEU A 218 10.73 -3.61 7.19
CA LEU A 218 12.09 -3.80 6.69
C LEU A 218 12.78 -2.44 6.47
N PHE A 219 12.15 -1.53 5.76
CA PHE A 219 12.70 -0.21 5.51
C PHE A 219 12.96 0.56 6.81
N LYS A 220 11.99 0.61 7.73
CA LYS A 220 12.15 1.25 9.05
C LYS A 220 13.33 0.67 9.84
N LYS A 221 13.45 -0.67 9.82
CA LYS A 221 14.54 -1.38 10.47
C LYS A 221 15.90 -0.95 9.90
N ARG A 222 16.04 -0.97 8.57
CA ARG A 222 17.31 -0.64 7.90
C ARG A 222 17.68 0.83 8.04
N VAL A 223 16.70 1.74 8.00
CA VAL A 223 16.92 3.19 8.29
C VAL A 223 17.47 3.39 9.71
N ARG A 224 16.90 2.69 10.69
CA ARG A 224 17.37 2.75 12.08
C ARG A 224 18.79 2.20 12.23
N GLU A 225 19.08 1.04 11.61
CA GLU A 225 20.40 0.41 11.63
C GLU A 225 21.47 1.31 10.94
N ALA A 226 21.08 2.05 9.93
CA ALA A 226 21.94 3.00 9.22
C ALA A 226 22.15 4.33 9.99
N GLY A 227 21.45 4.55 11.11
CA GLY A 227 21.52 5.81 11.86
C GLY A 227 20.95 7.02 11.10
N ILE A 228 20.05 6.79 10.14
CA ILE A 228 19.50 7.85 9.30
C ILE A 228 18.24 8.42 9.97
N GLU A 229 18.24 9.71 10.26
CA GLU A 229 17.06 10.42 10.73
C GLU A 229 16.16 10.79 9.54
N LEU A 230 14.95 10.26 9.53
CA LEU A 230 13.95 10.57 8.51
C LEU A 230 12.66 11.07 9.18
N PRO A 231 12.15 12.23 8.79
CA PRO A 231 10.81 12.65 9.19
C PRO A 231 9.78 11.73 8.54
N GLY A 232 9.25 10.78 9.32
CA GLY A 232 8.34 9.74 8.85
C GLY A 232 9.03 8.60 8.09
N HIS A 233 8.66 7.37 8.43
CA HIS A 233 9.28 6.15 7.89
C HIS A 233 8.48 5.55 6.72
N ASN A 234 8.23 6.36 5.69
CA ASN A 234 7.47 5.91 4.53
C ASN A 234 8.41 5.40 3.42
N VAL A 235 8.37 4.10 3.17
CA VAL A 235 9.18 3.43 2.13
C VAL A 235 8.93 3.98 0.71
N TYR A 236 7.77 4.59 0.47
CA TYR A 236 7.47 5.23 -0.82
C TYR A 236 8.40 6.40 -1.16
N ARG A 237 9.11 6.96 -0.16
CA ARG A 237 10.13 8.00 -0.38
C ARG A 237 11.27 7.51 -1.26
N LEU A 238 11.62 6.22 -1.21
CA LEU A 238 12.62 5.62 -2.12
C LEU A 238 12.22 5.75 -3.58
N ARG A 239 10.94 5.58 -3.90
CA ARG A 239 10.44 5.72 -5.26
C ARG A 239 10.48 7.18 -5.75
N HIS A 240 10.38 8.16 -4.87
CA HIS A 240 10.46 9.58 -5.24
C HIS A 240 11.89 10.04 -5.47
N THR A 241 12.87 9.22 -5.14
CA THR A 241 14.31 9.47 -5.36
C THR A 241 14.75 9.03 -6.77
N PHE A 242 13.97 8.14 -7.39
CA PHE A 242 14.18 7.64 -8.75
C PHE A 242 13.80 8.67 -9.82
#